data_1c2e050a554bc66df215166cceca431d
#
_entry.id   1c2e050a554bc66df215166cceca431d
#
_cell.length_a   1.000
_cell.length_b   1.000
_cell.length_c   1.000
_cell.angle_alpha   90.00
_cell.angle_beta   90.00
_cell.angle_gamma   90.00
#
_symmetry.space_group_name_H-M   'P 1'
#
loop_
_entity.id
_entity.type
_entity.pdbx_description
1 polymer ?
#
loop_
_entity_poly.entity_id
_entity_poly.type
_entity_poly.pdbx_seq_one_letter_code
_entity_poly.pdbx_strand_id
1 'polypeptide(L)'
;ISNHDKIKDLNNPFIEIVDNVYPRLDDFNIIPLRKAIYRVFSRNIIHAKGMEKVAKIIKGKIIPTPGAVMDATLLADELINGVVTIDVGGATTDIHSVVSPQEEYAIYSEGEPRFKRTVEGDLGVFLNREKVVSKFKENQLEELVQLNKNEIREIIIKEPFIPKTIKGAEIISALTKKCLELACDRHVGDLKRIYTSNGIKIIPEGKDLSLV
;
A
#
# COMPACT_ATOMS: atom_id res chain seq x y z
N ILE A 1 -20.54 0.62 25.51
CA ILE A 1 -21.11 -0.45 26.32
C ILE A 1 -22.14 -1.24 25.53
N SER A 2 -21.83 -2.48 25.22
CA SER A 2 -22.66 -3.68 25.25
C SER A 2 -23.88 -3.81 24.33
N ASN A 3 -23.74 -3.41 23.08
CA ASN A 3 -24.52 -4.08 22.04
C ASN A 3 -23.80 -5.32 21.47
N HIS A 4 -22.64 -5.65 22.02
CA HIS A 4 -21.81 -6.77 21.59
C HIS A 4 -22.55 -8.11 21.67
N ASP A 5 -23.25 -8.37 22.77
CA ASP A 5 -23.99 -9.61 22.94
C ASP A 5 -25.21 -9.66 22.03
N LYS A 6 -25.93 -8.56 21.85
CA LYS A 6 -27.06 -8.44 20.91
C LYS A 6 -26.64 -8.65 19.44
N ILE A 7 -25.42 -8.25 19.07
CA ILE A 7 -24.89 -8.45 17.72
C ILE A 7 -24.45 -9.90 17.52
N LYS A 8 -23.88 -10.55 18.54
CA LYS A 8 -23.54 -11.99 18.50
C LYS A 8 -24.77 -12.87 18.25
N ASP A 9 -25.91 -12.49 18.81
CA ASP A 9 -27.17 -13.23 18.66
C ASP A 9 -27.74 -13.15 17.23
N LEU A 10 -27.28 -12.21 16.39
CA LEU A 10 -27.72 -12.10 14.99
C LEU A 10 -27.27 -13.27 14.10
N ASN A 11 -26.31 -14.09 14.54
CA ASN A 11 -25.76 -15.24 13.83
C ASN A 11 -25.63 -15.03 12.30
N ASN A 12 -25.13 -13.85 11.91
CA ASN A 12 -25.00 -13.45 10.52
C ASN A 12 -23.59 -13.73 10.04
N PRO A 13 -23.39 -14.59 9.02
CA PRO A 13 -22.05 -14.95 8.51
C PRO A 13 -21.27 -13.78 7.90
N PHE A 14 -21.93 -12.65 7.63
CA PHE A 14 -21.31 -11.43 7.11
C PHE A 14 -20.88 -10.44 8.19
N ILE A 15 -21.11 -10.76 9.48
CA ILE A 15 -20.72 -9.93 10.61
C ILE A 15 -19.55 -10.57 11.33
N GLU A 16 -18.43 -9.87 11.42
CA GLU A 16 -17.28 -10.25 12.24
C GLU A 16 -17.12 -9.24 13.36
N ILE A 17 -17.15 -9.73 14.60
CA ILE A 17 -17.02 -8.90 15.79
C ILE A 17 -15.59 -8.96 16.26
N VAL A 18 -15.01 -7.80 16.51
CA VAL A 18 -13.63 -7.63 16.99
C VAL A 18 -13.61 -6.81 18.27
N ASP A 19 -12.51 -6.86 18.98
CA ASP A 19 -12.29 -6.01 20.14
C ASP A 19 -12.35 -4.54 19.77
N ASN A 20 -12.73 -3.70 20.73
CA ASN A 20 -12.84 -2.27 20.52
C ASN A 20 -11.50 -1.68 20.11
N VAL A 21 -11.51 -0.90 19.04
CA VAL A 21 -10.33 -0.19 18.54
C VAL A 21 -9.87 0.91 19.52
N TYR A 22 -10.81 1.49 20.26
CA TYR A 22 -10.53 2.42 21.36
C TYR A 22 -11.16 1.92 22.64
N PRO A 23 -10.52 0.94 23.34
CA PRO A 23 -11.04 0.44 24.62
C PRO A 23 -11.08 1.53 25.69
N ARG A 24 -10.15 2.49 25.64
CA ARG A 24 -10.07 3.71 26.45
C ARG A 24 -9.72 4.91 25.60
N LEU A 25 -9.81 6.12 26.14
CA LEU A 25 -9.64 7.38 25.40
C LEU A 25 -8.26 7.49 24.74
N ASP A 26 -7.21 6.99 25.39
CA ASP A 26 -5.81 7.08 24.96
C ASP A 26 -5.20 5.71 24.60
N ASP A 27 -6.05 4.69 24.44
CA ASP A 27 -5.62 3.32 24.16
C ASP A 27 -6.13 2.88 22.77
N PHE A 28 -5.20 2.80 21.81
CA PHE A 28 -5.50 2.46 20.43
C PHE A 28 -5.15 1.00 20.12
N ASN A 29 -6.17 0.14 20.01
CA ASN A 29 -6.05 -1.30 19.75
C ASN A 29 -6.52 -1.67 18.35
N ILE A 30 -5.69 -1.40 17.32
CA ILE A 30 -6.02 -1.65 15.91
C ILE A 30 -5.80 -3.10 15.46
N ILE A 31 -4.96 -3.86 16.19
CA ILE A 31 -4.49 -5.18 15.76
C ILE A 31 -5.63 -6.20 15.54
N PRO A 32 -6.64 -6.33 16.42
CA PRO A 32 -7.76 -7.25 16.20
C PRO A 32 -8.55 -6.91 14.93
N LEU A 33 -8.77 -5.61 14.66
CA LEU A 33 -9.46 -5.17 13.46
C LEU A 33 -8.67 -5.49 12.18
N ARG A 34 -7.36 -5.22 12.16
CA ARG A 34 -6.48 -5.57 11.03
C ARG A 34 -6.51 -7.06 10.72
N LYS A 35 -6.44 -7.91 11.75
CA LYS A 35 -6.52 -9.37 11.59
C LYS A 35 -7.87 -9.80 11.02
N ALA A 36 -8.97 -9.20 11.45
CA ALA A 36 -10.30 -9.48 10.95
C ALA A 36 -10.45 -9.09 9.48
N ILE A 37 -10.05 -7.86 9.12
CA ILE A 37 -10.05 -7.38 7.73
C ILE A 37 -9.24 -8.32 6.84
N TYR A 38 -8.03 -8.73 7.27
CA TYR A 38 -7.19 -9.65 6.51
C TYR A 38 -7.87 -11.02 6.31
N ARG A 39 -8.52 -11.58 7.34
CA ARG A 39 -9.26 -12.85 7.23
C ARG A 39 -10.41 -12.75 6.24
N VAL A 40 -11.22 -11.69 6.33
CA VAL A 40 -12.36 -11.46 5.42
C VAL A 40 -11.88 -11.28 3.98
N PHE A 41 -10.86 -10.47 3.78
CA PHE A 41 -10.26 -10.25 2.46
C PHE A 41 -9.70 -11.54 1.86
N SER A 42 -8.96 -12.33 2.65
CA SER A 42 -8.39 -13.60 2.20
C SER A 42 -9.47 -14.62 1.81
N ARG A 43 -10.58 -14.69 2.57
CA ARG A 43 -11.73 -15.55 2.21
C ARG A 43 -12.37 -15.11 0.89
N ASN A 44 -12.56 -13.81 0.70
CA ASN A 44 -13.20 -13.29 -0.52
C ASN A 44 -12.35 -13.51 -1.77
N ILE A 45 -11.02 -13.38 -1.68
CA ILE A 45 -10.12 -13.64 -2.82
C ILE A 45 -10.18 -15.10 -3.28
N ILE A 46 -10.25 -16.05 -2.35
CA ILE A 46 -10.35 -17.49 -2.67
C ILE A 46 -11.63 -17.78 -3.47
N HIS A 47 -12.69 -17.01 -3.24
CA HIS A 47 -13.98 -17.13 -3.92
C HIS A 47 -14.13 -16.20 -5.14
N ALA A 48 -13.10 -15.47 -5.52
CA ALA A 48 -13.13 -14.63 -6.72
C ALA A 48 -13.34 -15.50 -7.98
N LYS A 49 -14.07 -14.94 -8.96
CA LYS A 49 -14.40 -15.63 -10.22
C LYS A 49 -13.15 -16.20 -10.89
N GLY A 50 -13.11 -17.50 -11.11
CA GLY A 50 -11.98 -18.21 -11.71
C GLY A 50 -11.01 -18.84 -10.70
N MET A 51 -10.99 -18.40 -9.44
CA MET A 51 -10.14 -18.97 -8.39
C MET A 51 -10.56 -20.36 -7.94
N GLU A 52 -11.82 -20.73 -8.12
CA GLU A 52 -12.33 -22.08 -7.79
C GLU A 52 -11.58 -23.21 -8.54
N LYS A 53 -11.20 -22.95 -9.80
CA LYS A 53 -10.41 -23.91 -10.59
C LYS A 53 -8.99 -24.00 -10.07
N VAL A 54 -8.40 -22.86 -9.72
CA VAL A 54 -7.05 -22.78 -9.16
C VAL A 54 -6.99 -23.47 -7.80
N ALA A 55 -7.96 -23.22 -6.93
CA ALA A 55 -8.06 -23.85 -5.61
C ALA A 55 -8.14 -25.38 -5.64
N LYS A 56 -8.70 -25.97 -6.71
CA LYS A 56 -8.76 -27.43 -6.90
C LYS A 56 -7.41 -28.05 -7.29
N ILE A 57 -6.54 -27.28 -7.90
CA ILE A 57 -5.22 -27.74 -8.39
C ILE A 57 -4.14 -27.55 -7.33
N ILE A 58 -4.27 -26.51 -6.50
CA ILE A 58 -3.28 -26.16 -5.49
C ILE A 58 -3.51 -26.98 -4.20
N LYS A 59 -2.46 -27.66 -3.74
CA LYS A 59 -2.46 -28.38 -2.45
C LYS A 59 -2.11 -27.49 -1.25
N GLY A 60 -1.74 -26.24 -1.50
CA GLY A 60 -1.28 -25.27 -0.49
C GLY A 60 -2.31 -24.20 -0.18
N LYS A 61 -1.93 -23.30 0.72
CA LYS A 61 -2.71 -22.09 1.06
C LYS A 61 -2.60 -21.07 -0.07
N ILE A 62 -3.72 -20.54 -0.51
CA ILE A 62 -3.75 -19.37 -1.40
C ILE A 62 -3.59 -18.12 -0.54
N ILE A 63 -2.56 -17.33 -0.82
CA ILE A 63 -2.27 -16.09 -0.11
C ILE A 63 -2.45 -14.93 -1.09
N PRO A 64 -3.14 -13.83 -0.70
CA PRO A 64 -3.17 -12.61 -1.50
C PRO A 64 -1.77 -12.05 -1.74
N THR A 65 -1.50 -11.52 -2.94
CA THR A 65 -0.18 -10.95 -3.30
C THR A 65 0.40 -10.03 -2.21
N PRO A 66 -0.36 -9.07 -1.63
CA PRO A 66 0.20 -8.23 -0.58
C PRO A 66 0.63 -8.98 0.68
N GLY A 67 -0.08 -10.07 1.01
CA GLY A 67 0.33 -10.94 2.12
C GLY A 67 1.62 -11.68 1.83
N ALA A 68 1.75 -12.23 0.61
CA ALA A 68 2.97 -12.92 0.19
C ALA A 68 4.18 -11.97 0.12
N VAL A 69 3.98 -10.75 -0.37
CA VAL A 69 5.04 -9.71 -0.39
C VAL A 69 5.45 -9.34 1.04
N MET A 70 4.49 -9.19 1.97
CA MET A 70 4.82 -8.91 3.38
C MET A 70 5.61 -10.05 4.01
N ASP A 71 5.19 -11.30 3.80
CA ASP A 71 5.91 -12.47 4.32
C ASP A 71 7.34 -12.54 3.77
N ALA A 72 7.53 -12.24 2.47
CA ALA A 72 8.84 -12.16 1.84
C ALA A 72 9.70 -11.02 2.41
N THR A 73 9.08 -9.86 2.68
CA THR A 73 9.76 -8.70 3.28
C THR A 73 10.24 -9.02 4.70
N LEU A 74 9.42 -9.70 5.50
CA LEU A 74 9.78 -10.13 6.86
C LEU A 74 10.94 -11.14 6.84
N LEU A 75 10.91 -12.11 5.92
CA LEU A 75 12.00 -13.08 5.74
C LEU A 75 13.30 -12.40 5.30
N ALA A 76 13.22 -11.42 4.42
CA ALA A 76 14.39 -10.65 4.01
C ALA A 76 14.96 -9.81 5.16
N ASP A 77 14.10 -9.24 6.01
CA ASP A 77 14.51 -8.47 7.19
C ASP A 77 15.31 -9.34 8.19
N GLU A 78 14.96 -10.61 8.36
CA GLU A 78 15.74 -11.54 9.20
C GLU A 78 17.18 -11.72 8.71
N LEU A 79 17.43 -11.51 7.41
CA LEU A 79 18.76 -11.68 6.79
C LEU A 79 19.59 -10.39 6.80
N ILE A 80 18.97 -9.24 6.52
CA ILE A 80 19.69 -7.98 6.26
C ILE A 80 19.34 -6.84 7.20
N ASN A 81 18.40 -7.03 8.11
CA ASN A 81 17.95 -6.06 9.11
C ASN A 81 17.62 -4.68 8.54
N GLY A 82 16.35 -4.49 8.23
CA GLY A 82 15.81 -3.29 7.60
C GLY A 82 15.60 -3.47 6.10
N VAL A 83 14.31 -3.57 5.70
CA VAL A 83 13.90 -3.85 4.32
C VAL A 83 12.73 -3.00 3.92
N VAL A 84 12.81 -2.42 2.73
CA VAL A 84 11.69 -1.82 2.03
C VAL A 84 11.46 -2.59 0.73
N THR A 85 10.27 -3.13 0.57
CA THR A 85 9.84 -3.82 -0.64
C THR A 85 8.78 -3.00 -1.35
N ILE A 86 8.95 -2.77 -2.64
CA ILE A 86 8.02 -1.99 -3.45
C ILE A 86 7.49 -2.86 -4.58
N ASP A 87 6.17 -2.94 -4.69
CA ASP A 87 5.45 -3.65 -5.74
C ASP A 87 4.67 -2.64 -6.60
N VAL A 88 5.21 -2.32 -7.78
CA VAL A 88 4.55 -1.43 -8.75
C VAL A 88 3.73 -2.27 -9.70
N GLY A 89 2.41 -2.28 -9.47
CA GLY A 89 1.46 -3.03 -10.28
C GLY A 89 0.81 -2.20 -11.39
N GLY A 90 -0.01 -2.89 -12.19
CA GLY A 90 -0.79 -2.23 -13.25
C GLY A 90 -1.87 -1.27 -12.73
N ALA A 91 -2.39 -1.48 -11.55
CA ALA A 91 -3.47 -0.70 -10.93
C ALA A 91 -3.00 0.12 -9.72
N THR A 92 -2.13 -0.44 -8.90
CA THR A 92 -1.69 0.12 -7.61
C THR A 92 -0.19 0.01 -7.46
N THR A 93 0.36 0.77 -6.54
CA THR A 93 1.73 0.60 -6.03
C THR A 93 1.65 0.33 -4.54
N ASP A 94 2.26 -0.76 -4.10
CA ASP A 94 2.31 -1.16 -2.70
C ASP A 94 3.73 -0.99 -2.16
N ILE A 95 3.86 -0.45 -0.95
CA ILE A 95 5.13 -0.39 -0.21
C ILE A 95 4.98 -1.13 1.10
N HIS A 96 5.91 -2.02 1.36
CA HIS A 96 6.07 -2.76 2.60
C HIS A 96 7.41 -2.41 3.22
N SER A 97 7.43 -1.96 4.46
CA SER A 97 8.64 -1.64 5.19
C SER A 97 8.72 -2.40 6.50
N VAL A 98 9.92 -2.85 6.82
CA VAL A 98 10.29 -3.44 8.12
C VAL A 98 11.59 -2.78 8.54
N VAL A 99 11.49 -1.69 9.28
CA VAL A 99 12.65 -0.91 9.72
C VAL A 99 12.47 -0.47 11.17
N SER A 100 13.58 -0.22 11.83
CA SER A 100 13.57 0.36 13.19
C SER A 100 13.68 1.87 13.07
N PRO A 101 12.87 2.65 13.80
CA PRO A 101 12.94 4.10 13.76
C PRO A 101 14.30 4.59 14.24
N GLN A 102 14.79 5.67 13.63
CA GLN A 102 15.93 6.40 14.15
C GLN A 102 15.59 7.00 15.52
N GLU A 103 16.59 7.19 16.39
CA GLU A 103 16.39 7.65 17.78
C GLU A 103 15.56 8.93 17.86
N GLU A 104 15.79 9.89 16.96
CA GLU A 104 15.07 11.17 16.93
C GLU A 104 13.58 11.04 16.58
N TYR A 105 13.18 9.95 15.87
CA TYR A 105 11.80 9.70 15.47
C TYR A 105 11.13 8.60 16.30
N ALA A 106 11.85 7.94 17.20
CA ALA A 106 11.34 6.83 18.00
C ALA A 106 10.09 7.22 18.83
N ILE A 107 10.08 8.44 19.37
CA ILE A 107 8.95 8.96 20.14
C ILE A 107 7.65 9.08 19.33
N TYR A 108 7.74 9.30 18.01
CA TYR A 108 6.58 9.42 17.12
C TYR A 108 6.09 8.06 16.61
N SER A 109 6.91 7.03 16.76
CA SER A 109 6.63 5.65 16.33
C SER A 109 6.21 4.75 17.49
N GLU A 110 6.11 5.29 18.72
CA GLU A 110 5.74 4.53 19.90
C GLU A 110 4.35 3.88 19.73
N GLY A 111 4.28 2.57 19.96
CA GLY A 111 3.05 1.79 19.80
C GLY A 111 2.71 1.40 18.35
N GLU A 112 3.47 1.85 17.36
CA GLU A 112 3.28 1.42 15.97
C GLU A 112 3.94 0.05 15.70
N PRO A 113 3.34 -0.79 14.83
CA PRO A 113 3.97 -2.04 14.45
C PRO A 113 5.27 -1.78 13.68
N ARG A 114 6.29 -2.62 13.91
CA ARG A 114 7.58 -2.55 13.22
C ARG A 114 7.44 -2.69 11.70
N PHE A 115 6.49 -3.47 11.23
CA PHE A 115 6.19 -3.57 9.80
C PHE A 115 5.02 -2.67 9.41
N LYS A 116 5.14 -2.01 8.28
CA LYS A 116 4.14 -1.09 7.75
C LYS A 116 3.87 -1.36 6.28
N ARG A 117 2.67 -1.04 5.82
CA ARG A 117 2.25 -1.16 4.44
C ARG A 117 1.40 0.03 4.04
N THR A 118 1.70 0.60 2.87
CA THR A 118 0.81 1.53 2.16
C THR A 118 0.42 0.98 0.80
N VAL A 119 -0.74 1.40 0.32
CA VAL A 119 -1.28 1.03 -1.00
C VAL A 119 -1.74 2.32 -1.68
N GLU A 120 -1.08 2.63 -2.79
CA GLU A 120 -1.40 3.80 -3.59
C GLU A 120 -2.32 3.39 -4.75
N GLY A 121 -3.63 3.58 -4.55
CA GLY A 121 -4.66 3.16 -5.49
C GLY A 121 -4.76 4.00 -6.77
N ASP A 122 -4.04 5.11 -6.84
CA ASP A 122 -3.95 5.99 -8.02
C ASP A 122 -2.62 5.85 -8.78
N LEU A 123 -1.68 5.07 -8.26
CA LEU A 123 -0.35 4.87 -8.83
C LEU A 123 -0.22 3.47 -9.43
N GLY A 124 -0.63 3.31 -10.68
CA GLY A 124 -0.52 2.07 -11.42
C GLY A 124 -0.17 2.30 -12.88
N VAL A 125 0.73 1.48 -13.42
CA VAL A 125 1.34 1.70 -14.74
C VAL A 125 0.47 1.26 -15.92
N PHE A 126 -0.72 0.71 -15.67
CA PHE A 126 -1.65 0.32 -16.72
C PHE A 126 -3.05 0.91 -16.54
N LEU A 127 -3.79 0.53 -15.50
CA LEU A 127 -5.16 1.02 -15.29
C LEU A 127 -5.19 2.50 -14.90
N ASN A 128 -4.20 2.98 -14.20
CA ASN A 128 -4.08 4.35 -13.74
C ASN A 128 -3.02 5.17 -14.50
N ARG A 129 -2.50 4.67 -15.62
CA ARG A 129 -1.40 5.29 -16.36
C ARG A 129 -1.64 6.75 -16.75
N GLU A 130 -2.87 7.12 -17.13
CA GLU A 130 -3.20 8.52 -17.43
C GLU A 130 -3.10 9.43 -16.19
N LYS A 131 -3.52 8.91 -15.02
CA LYS A 131 -3.36 9.63 -13.75
C LYS A 131 -1.88 9.79 -13.40
N VAL A 132 -1.07 8.78 -13.62
CA VAL A 132 0.38 8.87 -13.37
C VAL A 132 1.03 9.85 -14.33
N VAL A 133 0.65 9.88 -15.61
CA VAL A 133 1.11 10.89 -16.57
C VAL A 133 0.81 12.30 -16.09
N SER A 134 -0.37 12.55 -15.52
CA SER A 134 -0.74 13.86 -14.99
C SER A 134 0.08 14.31 -13.75
N LYS A 135 0.88 13.41 -13.16
CA LYS A 135 1.78 13.74 -12.02
C LYS A 135 3.16 14.22 -12.45
N PHE A 136 3.50 14.12 -13.73
CA PHE A 136 4.74 14.72 -14.24
C PHE A 136 4.59 16.23 -14.32
N LYS A 137 5.71 16.94 -14.10
CA LYS A 137 5.79 18.35 -14.41
C LYS A 137 5.66 18.59 -15.91
N GLU A 138 5.34 19.83 -16.29
CA GLU A 138 5.23 20.19 -17.70
C GLU A 138 6.49 19.78 -18.48
N ASN A 139 6.31 19.11 -19.62
CA ASN A 139 7.32 18.56 -20.53
C ASN A 139 8.29 17.51 -19.92
N GLN A 140 8.17 17.17 -18.64
CA GLN A 140 9.10 16.26 -17.98
C GLN A 140 9.06 14.85 -18.59
N LEU A 141 7.87 14.31 -18.91
CA LEU A 141 7.74 13.00 -19.51
C LEU A 141 8.22 13.01 -20.95
N GLU A 142 7.88 14.07 -21.71
CA GLU A 142 8.30 14.29 -23.09
C GLU A 142 9.82 14.27 -23.23
N GLU A 143 10.51 14.97 -22.36
CA GLU A 143 11.97 15.02 -22.30
C GLU A 143 12.59 13.67 -21.96
N LEU A 144 12.00 12.93 -21.01
CA LEU A 144 12.48 11.62 -20.58
C LEU A 144 12.39 10.57 -21.69
N VAL A 145 11.29 10.55 -22.47
CA VAL A 145 11.06 9.53 -23.50
C VAL A 145 11.36 10.02 -24.91
N GLN A 146 11.73 11.30 -25.07
CA GLN A 146 12.00 11.95 -26.37
C GLN A 146 10.86 11.77 -27.36
N LEU A 147 9.64 12.06 -26.92
CA LEU A 147 8.40 12.02 -27.68
C LEU A 147 7.56 13.23 -27.35
N ASN A 148 6.75 13.70 -28.31
CA ASN A 148 5.78 14.75 -28.02
C ASN A 148 4.54 14.19 -27.32
N LYS A 149 3.75 15.07 -26.74
CA LYS A 149 2.56 14.73 -25.94
C LYS A 149 1.52 13.87 -26.69
N ASN A 150 1.35 14.12 -28.00
CA ASN A 150 0.40 13.37 -28.81
C ASN A 150 0.90 11.93 -29.07
N GLU A 151 2.19 11.76 -29.35
CA GLU A 151 2.82 10.43 -29.52
C GLU A 151 2.73 9.61 -28.24
N ILE A 152 3.04 10.23 -27.09
CA ILE A 152 2.89 9.57 -25.78
C ILE A 152 1.46 9.11 -25.57
N ARG A 153 0.47 9.98 -25.83
CA ARG A 153 -0.94 9.64 -25.67
C ARG A 153 -1.37 8.50 -26.58
N GLU A 154 -0.97 8.50 -27.83
CA GLU A 154 -1.27 7.42 -28.75
C GLU A 154 -0.69 6.08 -28.30
N ILE A 155 0.56 6.06 -27.86
CA ILE A 155 1.21 4.87 -27.36
C ILE A 155 0.48 4.36 -26.11
N ILE A 156 0.22 5.24 -25.14
CA ILE A 156 -0.51 4.89 -23.92
C ILE A 156 -1.85 4.24 -24.20
N ILE A 157 -2.62 4.74 -25.17
CA ILE A 157 -3.93 4.18 -25.54
C ILE A 157 -3.79 2.80 -26.18
N LYS A 158 -2.80 2.61 -27.05
CA LYS A 158 -2.64 1.41 -27.89
C LYS A 158 -1.83 0.29 -27.21
N GLU A 159 -0.92 0.64 -26.30
CA GLU A 159 0.00 -0.33 -25.69
C GLU A 159 -0.75 -1.27 -24.73
N PRO A 160 -0.58 -2.60 -24.89
CA PRO A 160 -1.18 -3.58 -23.99
C PRO A 160 -0.51 -3.58 -22.60
N PHE A 161 -1.05 -4.39 -21.67
CA PHE A 161 -0.54 -4.53 -20.31
C PHE A 161 0.96 -4.87 -20.26
N ILE A 162 1.41 -5.76 -21.14
CA ILE A 162 2.84 -6.03 -21.36
C ILE A 162 3.24 -5.27 -22.61
N PRO A 163 4.15 -4.27 -22.52
CA PRO A 163 4.58 -3.48 -23.66
C PRO A 163 5.13 -4.34 -24.81
N LYS A 164 4.73 -4.03 -26.02
CA LYS A 164 5.22 -4.72 -27.23
C LYS A 164 6.19 -3.87 -28.03
N THR A 165 6.25 -2.59 -27.78
CA THR A 165 7.14 -1.66 -28.46
C THR A 165 8.23 -1.14 -27.52
N ILE A 166 9.39 -0.77 -28.08
CA ILE A 166 10.47 -0.15 -27.30
C ILE A 166 9.99 1.15 -26.66
N LYS A 167 9.26 1.99 -27.41
CA LYS A 167 8.72 3.24 -26.90
C LYS A 167 7.67 3.03 -25.83
N GLY A 168 6.82 2.00 -25.96
CA GLY A 168 5.89 1.59 -24.89
C GLY A 168 6.63 1.18 -23.61
N ALA A 169 7.71 0.41 -23.73
CA ALA A 169 8.52 0.00 -22.59
C ALA A 169 9.23 1.20 -21.92
N GLU A 170 9.75 2.15 -22.70
CA GLU A 170 10.35 3.40 -22.19
C GLU A 170 9.33 4.23 -21.40
N ILE A 171 8.12 4.39 -21.92
CA ILE A 171 7.03 5.10 -21.22
C ILE A 171 6.67 4.37 -19.93
N ILE A 172 6.43 3.05 -19.97
CA ILE A 172 6.11 2.27 -18.76
C ILE A 172 7.22 2.37 -17.72
N SER A 173 8.49 2.36 -18.14
CA SER A 173 9.64 2.56 -17.24
C SER A 173 9.61 3.94 -16.58
N ALA A 174 9.29 5.01 -17.32
CA ALA A 174 9.16 6.34 -16.77
C ALA A 174 7.98 6.44 -15.78
N LEU A 175 6.82 5.84 -16.12
CA LEU A 175 5.67 5.77 -15.21
C LEU A 175 5.99 4.98 -13.94
N THR A 176 6.73 3.87 -14.05
CA THR A 176 7.15 3.05 -12.90
C THR A 176 8.02 3.86 -11.95
N LYS A 177 9.00 4.60 -12.48
CA LYS A 177 9.83 5.51 -11.67
C LYS A 177 9.01 6.57 -10.96
N LYS A 178 8.02 7.13 -11.65
CA LYS A 178 7.12 8.14 -11.06
C LYS A 178 6.22 7.56 -9.97
N CYS A 179 5.68 6.36 -10.18
CA CYS A 179 4.92 5.65 -9.16
C CYS A 179 5.78 5.39 -7.91
N LEU A 180 7.02 4.94 -8.11
CA LEU A 180 7.97 4.67 -7.03
C LEU A 180 8.28 5.95 -6.23
N GLU A 181 8.63 7.04 -6.91
CA GLU A 181 8.90 8.34 -6.29
C GLU A 181 7.73 8.78 -5.39
N LEU A 182 6.52 8.86 -5.97
CA LEU A 182 5.35 9.35 -5.26
C LEU A 182 4.88 8.41 -4.14
N ALA A 183 4.99 7.11 -4.34
CA ALA A 183 4.61 6.14 -3.33
C ALA A 183 5.58 6.17 -2.14
N CYS A 184 6.89 6.31 -2.39
CA CYS A 184 7.88 6.48 -1.33
C CYS A 184 7.62 7.75 -0.52
N ASP A 185 7.42 8.90 -1.18
CA ASP A 185 7.13 10.16 -0.50
C ASP A 185 5.90 10.04 0.43
N ARG A 186 4.84 9.39 -0.06
CA ARG A 186 3.62 9.17 0.74
C ARG A 186 3.80 8.15 1.86
N HIS A 187 4.62 7.13 1.64
CA HIS A 187 4.89 6.09 2.63
C HIS A 187 5.71 6.64 3.80
N VAL A 188 6.77 7.37 3.50
CA VAL A 188 7.64 8.03 4.49
C VAL A 188 6.85 9.11 5.23
N GLY A 189 6.21 10.01 4.50
CA GLY A 189 5.46 11.13 5.06
C GLY A 189 6.35 12.28 5.56
N ASP A 190 5.80 13.09 6.44
CA ASP A 190 6.44 14.30 6.95
C ASP A 190 6.02 14.60 8.40
N LEU A 191 6.70 15.53 9.04
CA LEU A 191 6.37 16.03 10.38
C LEU A 191 5.64 17.37 10.29
N LYS A 192 4.34 17.37 10.62
CA LYS A 192 3.53 18.60 10.70
C LYS A 192 3.57 19.25 12.07
N ARG A 193 3.76 20.56 12.10
CA ARG A 193 3.61 21.39 13.30
C ARG A 193 2.19 21.90 13.38
N ILE A 194 1.46 21.53 14.43
CA ILE A 194 0.12 22.02 14.72
C ILE A 194 0.20 22.96 15.92
N TYR A 195 -0.34 24.16 15.77
CA TYR A 195 -0.47 25.11 16.86
C TYR A 195 -1.75 24.81 17.65
N THR A 196 -1.59 24.54 18.94
CA THR A 196 -2.70 24.25 19.86
C THR A 196 -2.72 25.29 20.98
N SER A 197 -3.81 25.36 21.76
CA SER A 197 -3.89 26.20 22.96
C SER A 197 -2.81 25.90 24.00
N ASN A 198 -2.25 24.69 23.97
CA ASN A 198 -1.21 24.22 24.89
C ASN A 198 0.21 24.29 24.31
N GLY A 199 0.38 24.93 23.16
CA GLY A 199 1.67 25.06 22.48
C GLY A 199 1.74 24.37 21.13
N ILE A 200 2.95 24.21 20.61
CA ILE A 200 3.20 23.53 19.33
C ILE A 200 3.21 22.01 19.57
N LYS A 201 2.36 21.30 18.82
CA LYS A 201 2.37 19.84 18.75
C LYS A 201 2.95 19.41 17.41
N ILE A 202 3.90 18.47 17.41
CA ILE A 202 4.43 17.84 16.20
C ILE A 202 3.63 16.57 15.99
N ILE A 203 3.08 16.38 14.78
CA ILE A 203 2.30 15.21 14.40
C ILE A 203 2.94 14.59 13.15
N PRO A 204 3.23 13.29 13.16
CA PRO A 204 3.68 12.59 11.96
C PRO A 204 2.54 12.51 10.93
N GLU A 205 2.85 12.79 9.68
CA GLU A 205 1.99 12.57 8.53
C GLU A 205 2.71 11.60 7.59
N GLY A 206 2.14 10.47 7.36
CA GLY A 206 2.76 9.37 6.62
C GLY A 206 2.69 8.07 7.40
N LYS A 207 3.37 7.04 6.94
CA LYS A 207 3.28 5.71 7.52
C LYS A 207 4.57 5.20 8.15
N ASP A 208 5.71 5.63 7.68
CA ASP A 208 6.98 5.13 8.18
C ASP A 208 8.09 6.19 8.23
N LEU A 209 8.06 7.01 9.27
CA LEU A 209 9.09 8.00 9.55
C LEU A 209 10.49 7.41 9.83
N SER A 210 10.56 6.09 10.06
CA SER A 210 11.86 5.42 10.22
C SER A 210 12.69 5.38 8.93
N LEU A 211 12.09 5.78 7.80
CA LEU A 211 12.74 5.88 6.50
C LEU A 211 13.25 7.30 6.14
N VAL A 212 12.98 8.28 7.00
CA VAL A 212 13.39 9.69 6.79
C VAL A 212 14.90 9.89 6.86
#